data_e463ef883fa6ffdd7b82a8f5b5387b4c
#
_entry.id   e463ef883fa6ffdd7b82a8f5b5387b4c
#
_cell.length_a   1.000
_cell.length_b   1.000
_cell.length_c   1.000
_cell.angle_alpha   90.00
_cell.angle_beta   90.00
_cell.angle_gamma   90.00
#
_symmetry.space_group_name_H-M   'P 1'
#
loop_
_entity.id
_entity.type
_entity.pdbx_description
1 polymer ?
#
loop_
_entity_poly.entity_id
_entity_poly.type
_entity_poly.pdbx_seq_one_letter_code
_entity_poly.pdbx_strand_id
1 'polypeptide(L)'
;MLSLELFAGLLSKLPANCSLVLVGDPNQLSSVGTGNLIPELLELGCPVTRLERQYRQSDNESALFYNVVNYPKLSDSEELKFDDSFQLIPASEGDIFKVIQEEAVKRYLAGENVQVIATTRADVKKLNEALQQVVNPPAEGKAEVTHNGITVRENDRTMILKNNREERCFNGDIGTAHVEPMEGGSAFIHIPLSANRQPKFFSAKIGSTLALAYALTVHKSQGSQYDT
;
A
#
# COMPACT_ATOMS: atom_id res chain seq x y z
N MET A 1 2.32 12.12 -4.62
CA MET A 1 1.37 12.65 -5.62
C MET A 1 1.40 14.17 -5.52
N LEU A 2 1.63 14.86 -6.64
CA LEU A 2 1.73 16.32 -6.72
C LEU A 2 0.37 16.87 -7.18
N SER A 3 -0.32 17.64 -6.32
CA SER A 3 -1.58 18.30 -6.68
C SER A 3 -1.32 19.57 -7.52
N LEU A 4 -2.32 20.05 -8.25
CA LEU A 4 -2.23 21.30 -9.01
C LEU A 4 -1.86 22.50 -8.12
N GLU A 5 -2.40 22.57 -6.92
CA GLU A 5 -2.08 23.65 -5.96
C GLU A 5 -0.60 23.63 -5.56
N LEU A 6 -0.07 22.43 -5.22
CA LEU A 6 1.34 22.27 -4.90
C LEU A 6 2.24 22.58 -6.10
N PHE A 7 1.81 22.17 -7.30
CA PHE A 7 2.53 22.46 -8.53
C PHE A 7 2.56 23.96 -8.84
N ALA A 8 1.43 24.64 -8.72
CA ALA A 8 1.37 26.11 -8.87
C ALA A 8 2.27 26.83 -7.82
N GLY A 9 2.22 26.36 -6.57
CA GLY A 9 3.09 26.85 -5.52
C GLY A 9 4.58 26.60 -5.81
N LEU A 10 4.95 25.47 -6.39
CA LEU A 10 6.31 25.17 -6.84
C LEU A 10 6.73 26.13 -7.95
N LEU A 11 5.92 26.25 -9.01
CA LEU A 11 6.22 27.13 -10.15
C LEU A 11 6.42 28.58 -9.73
N SER A 12 5.63 29.09 -8.77
CA SER A 12 5.76 30.44 -8.27
C SER A 12 7.07 30.74 -7.53
N LYS A 13 7.80 29.68 -7.13
CA LYS A 13 9.08 29.79 -6.40
C LYS A 13 10.30 29.42 -7.25
N LEU A 14 10.09 28.87 -8.45
CA LEU A 14 11.20 28.51 -9.31
C LEU A 14 11.86 29.74 -9.90
N PRO A 15 13.21 29.84 -9.92
CA PRO A 15 13.94 30.84 -10.65
C PRO A 15 13.65 30.79 -12.15
N ALA A 16 13.68 31.95 -12.83
CA ALA A 16 13.39 32.03 -14.27
C ALA A 16 14.35 31.21 -15.17
N ASN A 17 15.54 30.89 -14.67
CA ASN A 17 16.56 30.12 -15.39
C ASN A 17 16.59 28.63 -14.94
N CYS A 18 15.54 28.12 -14.31
CA CYS A 18 15.45 26.76 -13.84
C CYS A 18 14.76 25.89 -14.89
N SER A 19 15.33 24.70 -15.17
CA SER A 19 14.68 23.66 -15.93
C SER A 19 13.96 22.72 -14.98
N LEU A 20 12.71 22.38 -15.27
CA LEU A 20 11.90 21.45 -14.48
C LEU A 20 11.67 20.16 -15.26
N VAL A 21 12.06 19.04 -14.69
CA VAL A 21 11.76 17.70 -15.20
C VAL A 21 10.76 17.04 -14.27
N LEU A 22 9.59 16.70 -14.80
CA LEU A 22 8.56 15.95 -14.09
C LEU A 22 8.62 14.48 -14.51
N VAL A 23 8.59 13.58 -13.54
CA VAL A 23 8.52 12.14 -13.77
C VAL A 23 7.21 11.64 -13.16
N GLY A 24 6.43 10.91 -13.93
CA GLY A 24 5.13 10.39 -13.48
C GLY A 24 4.54 9.41 -14.47
N ASP A 25 3.44 8.81 -14.07
CA ASP A 25 2.68 7.85 -14.87
C ASP A 25 1.22 8.33 -14.95
N PRO A 26 0.71 8.66 -16.16
CA PRO A 26 -0.66 9.15 -16.34
C PRO A 26 -1.72 8.09 -16.02
N ASN A 27 -1.35 6.81 -16.00
CA ASN A 27 -2.26 5.70 -15.74
C ASN A 27 -2.33 5.31 -14.24
N GLN A 28 -1.45 5.88 -13.41
CA GLN A 28 -1.53 5.71 -11.96
C GLN A 28 -2.59 6.63 -11.35
N LEU A 29 -2.96 6.36 -10.09
CA LEU A 29 -3.89 7.20 -9.35
C LEU A 29 -3.47 8.67 -9.38
N SER A 30 -4.42 9.54 -9.70
CA SER A 30 -4.23 10.98 -9.60
C SER A 30 -3.95 11.44 -8.17
N SER A 31 -3.41 12.63 -8.00
CA SER A 31 -3.25 13.24 -6.68
C SER A 31 -4.60 13.48 -6.02
N VAL A 32 -4.60 13.42 -4.68
CA VAL A 32 -5.78 13.86 -3.92
C VAL A 32 -5.92 15.38 -4.07
N GLY A 33 -7.08 15.85 -4.54
CA GLY A 33 -7.37 17.26 -4.82
C GLY A 33 -7.88 17.48 -6.25
N THR A 34 -8.04 18.73 -6.62
CA THR A 34 -8.51 19.13 -7.95
C THR A 34 -7.44 18.93 -9.02
N GLY A 35 -7.87 18.48 -10.20
CA GLY A 35 -7.05 18.35 -11.41
C GLY A 35 -6.20 17.09 -11.47
N ASN A 36 -5.73 16.79 -12.68
CA ASN A 36 -4.85 15.64 -12.96
C ASN A 36 -3.61 16.12 -13.71
N LEU A 37 -2.60 16.52 -12.94
CA LEU A 37 -1.43 17.27 -13.44
C LEU A 37 -0.76 16.64 -14.68
N ILE A 38 -0.43 15.35 -14.64
CA ILE A 38 0.34 14.71 -15.72
C ILE A 38 -0.48 14.64 -17.02
N PRO A 39 -1.71 14.10 -17.05
CA PRO A 39 -2.56 14.13 -18.24
C PRO A 39 -2.79 15.53 -18.78
N GLU A 40 -3.05 16.52 -17.93
CA GLU A 40 -3.28 17.90 -18.37
C GLU A 40 -2.04 18.51 -19.03
N LEU A 41 -0.83 18.27 -18.49
CA LEU A 41 0.41 18.73 -19.12
C LEU A 41 0.66 18.05 -20.48
N LEU A 42 0.28 16.78 -20.62
CA LEU A 42 0.37 16.07 -21.90
C LEU A 42 -0.61 16.65 -22.95
N GLU A 43 -1.83 16.98 -22.55
CA GLU A 43 -2.84 17.60 -23.39
C GLU A 43 -2.41 19.02 -23.84
N LEU A 44 -1.71 19.75 -22.98
CA LEU A 44 -1.13 21.05 -23.30
C LEU A 44 0.08 20.99 -24.24
N GLY A 45 0.51 19.79 -24.65
CA GLY A 45 1.61 19.60 -25.59
C GLY A 45 3.01 19.84 -24.99
N CYS A 46 3.16 19.71 -23.68
CA CYS A 46 4.49 19.77 -23.06
C CYS A 46 5.42 18.69 -23.63
N PRO A 47 6.72 18.98 -23.84
CA PRO A 47 7.68 17.97 -24.31
C PRO A 47 7.69 16.76 -23.39
N VAL A 48 7.58 15.56 -23.98
CA VAL A 48 7.51 14.30 -23.21
C VAL A 48 8.39 13.23 -23.82
N THR A 49 9.03 12.46 -22.96
CA THR A 49 9.67 11.19 -23.31
C THR A 49 8.90 10.06 -22.61
N ARG A 50 8.38 9.12 -23.36
CA ARG A 50 7.65 7.96 -22.84
C ARG A 50 8.60 6.76 -22.72
N LEU A 51 8.57 6.12 -21.54
CA LEU A 51 9.23 4.84 -21.32
C LEU A 51 8.19 3.75 -21.60
N GLU A 52 8.40 2.99 -22.67
CA GLU A 52 7.42 1.98 -23.15
C GLU A 52 7.79 0.56 -22.72
N ARG A 53 9.06 0.33 -22.34
CA ARG A 53 9.53 -0.99 -21.99
C ARG A 53 9.22 -1.35 -20.56
N GLN A 54 8.48 -2.43 -20.37
CA GLN A 54 8.17 -2.97 -19.05
C GLN A 54 9.19 -4.07 -18.70
N TYR A 55 9.74 -4.01 -17.47
CA TYR A 55 10.72 -4.97 -16.96
C TYR A 55 10.25 -5.72 -15.71
N ARG A 56 9.10 -5.32 -15.16
CA ARG A 56 8.64 -5.78 -13.85
C ARG A 56 7.92 -7.14 -13.93
N GLN A 57 7.32 -7.45 -15.07
CA GLN A 57 6.61 -8.71 -15.31
C GLN A 57 7.37 -9.54 -16.31
N SER A 58 7.76 -10.75 -15.91
CA SER A 58 8.49 -11.69 -16.76
C SER A 58 7.58 -12.43 -17.76
N ASP A 59 6.29 -12.54 -17.43
CA ASP A 59 5.28 -13.20 -18.24
C ASP A 59 4.38 -12.18 -18.95
N ASN A 60 4.71 -11.91 -20.21
CA ASN A 60 3.97 -10.99 -21.07
C ASN A 60 2.67 -11.61 -21.64
N GLU A 61 2.40 -12.89 -21.37
CA GLU A 61 1.23 -13.61 -21.87
C GLU A 61 0.11 -13.74 -20.83
N SER A 62 0.40 -13.42 -19.56
CA SER A 62 -0.58 -13.52 -18.47
C SER A 62 -1.76 -12.56 -18.62
N ALA A 63 -2.94 -12.95 -18.13
CA ALA A 63 -4.13 -12.11 -18.11
C ALA A 63 -3.90 -10.83 -17.29
N LEU A 64 -3.16 -10.90 -16.19
CA LEU A 64 -2.78 -9.73 -15.39
C LEU A 64 -2.00 -8.72 -16.24
N PHE A 65 -0.97 -9.16 -16.97
CA PHE A 65 -0.18 -8.28 -17.83
C PHE A 65 -1.05 -7.64 -18.92
N TYR A 66 -1.85 -8.46 -19.61
CA TYR A 66 -2.75 -7.97 -20.66
C TYR A 66 -3.71 -6.91 -20.12
N ASN A 67 -4.38 -7.16 -18.99
CA ASN A 67 -5.35 -6.26 -18.42
C ASN A 67 -4.70 -4.95 -17.97
N VAL A 68 -3.54 -5.01 -17.31
CA VAL A 68 -2.82 -3.80 -16.83
C VAL A 68 -2.39 -2.91 -18.00
N VAL A 69 -1.86 -3.50 -19.08
CA VAL A 69 -1.39 -2.74 -20.25
C VAL A 69 -2.52 -2.14 -21.07
N ASN A 70 -3.64 -2.87 -21.18
CA ASN A 70 -4.75 -2.47 -22.05
C ASN A 70 -5.88 -1.76 -21.31
N TYR A 71 -5.98 -1.87 -19.98
CA TYR A 71 -7.06 -1.25 -19.20
C TYR A 71 -7.35 0.22 -19.57
N PRO A 72 -6.36 1.10 -19.77
CA PRO A 72 -6.61 2.47 -20.16
C PRO A 72 -7.21 2.63 -21.56
N LYS A 73 -7.17 1.58 -22.37
CA LYS A 73 -7.67 1.55 -23.77
C LYS A 73 -8.92 0.70 -23.93
N LEU A 74 -9.28 -0.09 -22.88
CA LEU A 74 -10.47 -0.93 -22.92
C LEU A 74 -11.70 -0.04 -22.99
N SER A 75 -12.53 -0.25 -24.00
CA SER A 75 -13.88 0.27 -24.03
C SER A 75 -14.79 -0.64 -23.18
N ASP A 76 -15.97 -0.17 -22.80
CA ASP A 76 -16.96 -0.97 -22.05
C ASP A 76 -17.37 -2.28 -22.77
N SER A 77 -17.01 -2.42 -24.04
CA SER A 77 -17.27 -3.61 -24.88
C SER A 77 -16.13 -4.62 -24.92
N GLU A 78 -14.95 -4.29 -24.41
CA GLU A 78 -13.80 -5.20 -24.40
C GLU A 78 -13.70 -5.93 -23.06
N GLU A 79 -13.67 -7.26 -23.11
CA GLU A 79 -13.64 -8.10 -21.93
C GLU A 79 -12.23 -8.20 -21.35
N LEU A 80 -12.16 -8.14 -20.01
CA LEU A 80 -10.96 -8.48 -19.27
C LEU A 80 -10.63 -9.95 -19.48
N LYS A 81 -9.36 -10.28 -19.57
CA LYS A 81 -8.87 -11.66 -19.57
C LYS A 81 -8.74 -12.19 -18.15
N PHE A 82 -8.97 -13.47 -17.99
CA PHE A 82 -8.90 -14.18 -16.71
C PHE A 82 -8.06 -15.44 -16.85
N ASP A 83 -7.17 -15.66 -15.90
CA ASP A 83 -6.37 -16.88 -15.72
C ASP A 83 -5.91 -16.97 -14.26
N ASP A 84 -4.93 -17.82 -13.96
CA ASP A 84 -4.41 -17.95 -12.58
C ASP A 84 -3.74 -16.67 -12.07
N SER A 85 -3.28 -15.79 -12.96
CA SER A 85 -2.67 -14.50 -12.60
C SER A 85 -3.68 -13.37 -12.33
N PHE A 86 -4.91 -13.50 -12.84
CA PHE A 86 -5.98 -12.52 -12.66
C PHE A 86 -7.34 -13.21 -12.59
N GLN A 87 -7.97 -13.16 -11.44
CA GLN A 87 -9.24 -13.82 -11.15
C GLN A 87 -10.28 -12.83 -10.66
N LEU A 88 -11.53 -13.03 -11.04
CA LEU A 88 -12.70 -12.33 -10.51
C LEU A 88 -13.54 -13.31 -9.71
N ILE A 89 -13.67 -13.07 -8.41
CA ILE A 89 -14.47 -13.89 -7.50
C ILE A 89 -15.77 -13.15 -7.22
N PRO A 90 -16.93 -13.60 -7.74
CA PRO A 90 -18.21 -12.96 -7.48
C PRO A 90 -18.60 -13.15 -6.03
N ALA A 91 -19.08 -12.09 -5.38
CA ALA A 91 -19.61 -12.12 -4.03
C ALA A 91 -20.80 -11.19 -3.90
N SER A 92 -21.75 -11.54 -3.03
CA SER A 92 -22.83 -10.62 -2.65
C SER A 92 -22.25 -9.49 -1.77
N GLU A 93 -22.94 -8.35 -1.70
CA GLU A 93 -22.49 -7.23 -0.85
C GLU A 93 -22.32 -7.65 0.62
N GLY A 94 -23.16 -8.57 1.12
CA GLY A 94 -23.07 -9.09 2.48
C GLY A 94 -21.92 -10.06 2.72
N ASP A 95 -21.45 -10.74 1.67
CA ASP A 95 -20.42 -11.80 1.76
C ASP A 95 -19.02 -11.33 1.37
N ILE A 96 -18.87 -10.15 0.78
CA ILE A 96 -17.60 -9.69 0.23
C ILE A 96 -16.45 -9.71 1.24
N PHE A 97 -16.68 -9.30 2.48
CA PHE A 97 -15.65 -9.34 3.53
C PHE A 97 -15.23 -10.76 3.88
N LYS A 98 -16.20 -11.69 3.93
CA LYS A 98 -15.95 -13.10 4.20
C LYS A 98 -15.12 -13.73 3.09
N VAL A 99 -15.48 -13.48 1.84
CA VAL A 99 -14.76 -14.00 0.66
C VAL A 99 -13.31 -13.46 0.64
N ILE A 100 -13.12 -12.16 0.86
CA ILE A 100 -11.77 -11.56 0.96
C ILE A 100 -10.96 -12.20 2.08
N GLN A 101 -11.57 -12.38 3.26
CA GLN A 101 -10.90 -12.98 4.41
C GLN A 101 -10.51 -14.44 4.13
N GLU A 102 -11.39 -15.24 3.57
CA GLU A 102 -11.14 -16.65 3.26
C GLU A 102 -10.01 -16.80 2.24
N GLU A 103 -10.02 -16.03 1.14
CA GLU A 103 -8.96 -16.07 0.13
C GLU A 103 -7.62 -15.57 0.69
N ALA A 104 -7.61 -14.46 1.42
CA ALA A 104 -6.40 -13.94 2.02
C ALA A 104 -5.78 -14.93 3.03
N VAL A 105 -6.60 -15.50 3.92
CA VAL A 105 -6.13 -16.47 4.92
C VAL A 105 -5.57 -17.74 4.26
N LYS A 106 -6.25 -18.29 3.26
CA LYS A 106 -5.79 -19.44 2.49
C LYS A 106 -4.37 -19.23 1.94
N ARG A 107 -4.11 -18.06 1.36
CA ARG A 107 -2.82 -17.71 0.77
C ARG A 107 -1.76 -17.39 1.84
N TYR A 108 -2.12 -16.69 2.91
CA TYR A 108 -1.21 -16.47 4.06
C TYR A 108 -0.75 -17.80 4.67
N LEU A 109 -1.66 -18.77 4.85
CA LEU A 109 -1.33 -20.09 5.37
C LEU A 109 -0.49 -20.92 4.40
N ALA A 110 -0.59 -20.67 3.11
CA ALA A 110 0.29 -21.25 2.09
C ALA A 110 1.69 -20.59 2.06
N GLY A 111 1.94 -19.56 2.87
CA GLY A 111 3.22 -18.85 2.92
C GLY A 111 3.42 -17.82 1.81
N GLU A 112 2.37 -17.46 1.09
CA GLU A 112 2.43 -16.43 0.05
C GLU A 112 2.58 -15.03 0.67
N ASN A 113 3.25 -14.12 -0.04
CA ASN A 113 3.32 -12.72 0.34
C ASN A 113 2.09 -11.96 -0.18
N VAL A 114 1.01 -12.03 0.58
CA VAL A 114 -0.30 -11.49 0.23
C VAL A 114 -0.46 -10.05 0.68
N GLN A 115 -1.12 -9.23 -0.13
CA GLN A 115 -1.56 -7.90 0.26
C GLN A 115 -3.03 -7.68 -0.09
N VAL A 116 -3.86 -7.53 0.92
CA VAL A 116 -5.26 -7.13 0.71
C VAL A 116 -5.33 -5.61 0.48
N ILE A 117 -6.09 -5.21 -0.54
CA ILE A 117 -6.27 -3.81 -0.91
C ILE A 117 -7.76 -3.48 -0.89
N ALA A 118 -8.13 -2.38 -0.24
CA ALA A 118 -9.50 -1.89 -0.19
C ALA A 118 -9.57 -0.38 -0.49
N THR A 119 -10.74 0.09 -0.87
CA THR A 119 -10.96 1.47 -1.30
C THR A 119 -11.10 2.44 -0.12
N THR A 120 -11.74 2.00 0.98
CA THR A 120 -12.01 2.87 2.13
C THR A 120 -11.14 2.55 3.35
N ARG A 121 -10.87 3.57 4.17
CA ARG A 121 -10.16 3.39 5.45
C ARG A 121 -10.95 2.55 6.45
N ALA A 122 -12.29 2.63 6.39
CA ALA A 122 -13.16 1.84 7.25
C ALA A 122 -13.04 0.34 6.95
N ASP A 123 -13.04 -0.03 5.66
CA ASP A 123 -12.88 -1.41 5.24
C ASP A 123 -11.47 -1.94 5.57
N VAL A 124 -10.44 -1.13 5.33
CA VAL A 124 -9.06 -1.48 5.72
C VAL A 124 -8.96 -1.77 7.21
N LYS A 125 -9.61 -0.96 8.07
CA LYS A 125 -9.62 -1.19 9.51
C LYS A 125 -10.27 -2.53 9.85
N LYS A 126 -11.48 -2.79 9.33
CA LYS A 126 -12.21 -4.05 9.57
C LYS A 126 -11.42 -5.27 9.07
N LEU A 127 -10.84 -5.17 7.86
CA LEU A 127 -10.04 -6.25 7.29
C LEU A 127 -8.77 -6.52 8.10
N ASN A 128 -8.07 -5.49 8.56
CA ASN A 128 -6.89 -5.65 9.41
C ASN A 128 -7.24 -6.35 10.72
N GLU A 129 -8.32 -5.96 11.39
CA GLU A 129 -8.79 -6.59 12.62
C GLU A 129 -9.18 -8.06 12.38
N ALA A 130 -9.95 -8.34 11.32
CA ALA A 130 -10.39 -9.68 10.99
C ALA A 130 -9.23 -10.61 10.58
N LEU A 131 -8.33 -10.14 9.72
CA LEU A 131 -7.18 -10.91 9.27
C LEU A 131 -6.19 -11.18 10.40
N GLN A 132 -5.91 -10.20 11.26
CA GLN A 132 -5.05 -10.37 12.43
C GLN A 132 -5.54 -11.51 13.33
N GLN A 133 -6.85 -11.62 13.57
CA GLN A 133 -7.42 -12.65 14.45
C GLN A 133 -7.21 -14.07 13.90
N VAL A 134 -7.11 -14.23 12.60
CA VAL A 134 -6.96 -15.55 11.96
C VAL A 134 -5.50 -15.86 11.62
N VAL A 135 -4.79 -14.87 11.05
CA VAL A 135 -3.40 -15.06 10.60
C VAL A 135 -2.43 -15.01 11.78
N ASN A 136 -2.69 -14.13 12.74
CA ASN A 136 -1.84 -13.93 13.92
C ASN A 136 -2.67 -13.82 15.22
N PRO A 137 -3.40 -14.88 15.61
CA PRO A 137 -4.26 -14.86 16.79
C PRO A 137 -3.46 -14.61 18.08
N PRO A 138 -4.12 -14.12 19.15
CA PRO A 138 -3.52 -14.08 20.47
C PRO A 138 -3.15 -15.49 20.93
N ALA A 139 -2.03 -15.61 21.62
CA ALA A 139 -1.58 -16.88 22.18
C ALA A 139 -0.90 -16.65 23.53
N GLU A 140 -0.91 -17.65 24.41
CA GLU A 140 -0.20 -17.59 25.68
C GLU A 140 1.30 -17.35 25.45
N GLY A 141 1.86 -16.37 26.16
CA GLY A 141 3.27 -15.97 26.02
C GLY A 141 3.59 -15.11 24.79
N LYS A 142 2.65 -14.87 23.89
CA LYS A 142 2.86 -13.95 22.76
C LYS A 142 2.79 -12.51 23.24
N ALA A 143 3.84 -11.74 23.00
CA ALA A 143 3.87 -10.33 23.35
C ALA A 143 2.87 -9.53 22.51
N GLU A 144 2.09 -8.70 23.15
CA GLU A 144 1.17 -7.76 22.50
C GLU A 144 1.07 -6.45 23.28
N VAL A 145 0.71 -5.39 22.59
CA VAL A 145 0.45 -4.08 23.19
C VAL A 145 -0.72 -3.40 22.49
N THR A 146 -1.59 -2.79 23.28
CA THR A 146 -2.76 -2.05 22.78
C THR A 146 -2.62 -0.57 23.06
N HIS A 147 -2.86 0.26 22.05
CA HIS A 147 -2.94 1.70 22.18
C HIS A 147 -4.06 2.25 21.30
N ASN A 148 -4.91 3.13 21.85
CA ASN A 148 -6.08 3.72 21.16
C ASN A 148 -6.98 2.69 20.47
N GLY A 149 -7.19 1.52 21.07
CA GLY A 149 -8.04 0.46 20.52
C GLY A 149 -7.41 -0.31 19.37
N ILE A 150 -6.12 -0.12 19.09
CA ILE A 150 -5.36 -0.89 18.10
C ILE A 150 -4.37 -1.77 18.85
N THR A 151 -4.45 -3.07 18.64
CA THR A 151 -3.52 -4.06 19.20
C THR A 151 -2.48 -4.43 18.16
N VAL A 152 -1.20 -4.38 18.55
CA VAL A 152 -0.08 -4.90 17.78
C VAL A 152 0.52 -6.07 18.57
N ARG A 153 0.66 -7.21 17.90
CA ARG A 153 1.19 -8.47 18.44
C ARG A 153 2.55 -8.78 17.84
N GLU A 154 3.32 -9.56 18.56
CA GLU A 154 4.52 -10.18 18.02
C GLU A 154 4.21 -10.88 16.68
N ASN A 155 5.02 -10.62 15.66
CA ASN A 155 4.89 -11.08 14.28
C ASN A 155 3.72 -10.48 13.47
N ASP A 156 3.11 -9.39 13.93
CA ASP A 156 2.14 -8.67 13.10
C ASP A 156 2.80 -8.02 11.88
N ARG A 157 2.10 -8.05 10.75
CA ARG A 157 2.46 -7.24 9.58
C ARG A 157 2.06 -5.79 9.83
N THR A 158 3.02 -4.89 9.77
CA THR A 158 2.83 -3.47 10.12
C THR A 158 3.37 -2.54 9.04
N MET A 159 2.82 -1.33 8.97
CA MET A 159 3.26 -0.26 8.09
C MET A 159 3.63 0.99 8.88
N ILE A 160 4.70 1.63 8.47
CA ILE A 160 5.12 2.94 8.97
C ILE A 160 4.34 4.03 8.24
N LEU A 161 3.73 4.94 9.00
CA LEU A 161 2.85 5.98 8.47
C LEU A 161 3.52 7.34 8.28
N LYS A 162 4.72 7.54 8.83
CA LYS A 162 5.46 8.81 8.77
C LYS A 162 6.94 8.58 8.57
N ASN A 163 7.54 9.46 7.78
CA ASN A 163 9.00 9.47 7.62
C ASN A 163 9.68 9.79 8.95
N ASN A 164 10.71 9.05 9.29
CA ASN A 164 11.64 9.35 10.37
C ASN A 164 13.08 9.14 9.88
N ARG A 165 13.82 10.24 9.75
CA ARG A 165 15.19 10.21 9.23
C ARG A 165 16.17 9.61 10.23
N GLU A 166 15.95 9.79 11.52
CA GLU A 166 16.79 9.25 12.59
C GLU A 166 16.71 7.73 12.60
N GLU A 167 15.50 7.19 12.53
CA GLU A 167 15.22 5.76 12.46
C GLU A 167 15.38 5.18 11.03
N ARG A 168 15.72 6.01 10.04
CA ARG A 168 15.88 5.65 8.63
C ARG A 168 14.67 4.89 8.06
N CYS A 169 13.48 5.33 8.40
CA CYS A 169 12.24 4.73 7.90
C CYS A 169 11.35 5.74 7.20
N PHE A 170 10.53 5.24 6.29
CA PHE A 170 9.69 6.06 5.42
C PHE A 170 8.22 5.66 5.51
N ASN A 171 7.35 6.61 5.20
CA ASN A 171 5.93 6.33 5.05
C ASN A 171 5.70 5.31 3.94
N GLY A 172 5.02 4.21 4.28
CA GLY A 172 4.78 3.10 3.38
C GLY A 172 5.74 1.92 3.56
N ASP A 173 6.81 2.05 4.35
CA ASP A 173 7.64 0.90 4.71
C ASP A 173 6.80 -0.13 5.48
N ILE A 174 6.85 -1.38 5.04
CA ILE A 174 6.15 -2.53 5.64
C ILE A 174 7.17 -3.49 6.23
N GLY A 175 6.87 -4.00 7.40
CA GLY A 175 7.70 -5.01 8.07
C GLY A 175 6.94 -5.76 9.15
N THR A 176 7.60 -6.76 9.72
CA THR A 176 7.07 -7.57 10.81
C THR A 176 7.38 -6.90 12.16
N ALA A 177 6.38 -6.79 13.02
CA ALA A 177 6.53 -6.21 14.34
C ALA A 177 7.17 -7.22 15.31
N HIS A 178 8.17 -6.77 16.06
CA HIS A 178 8.70 -7.45 17.23
C HIS A 178 8.39 -6.61 18.46
N VAL A 179 7.61 -7.15 19.38
CA VAL A 179 7.09 -6.44 20.55
C VAL A 179 7.95 -6.74 21.78
N GLU A 180 8.62 -5.72 22.31
CA GLU A 180 9.40 -5.75 23.54
C GLU A 180 8.58 -5.14 24.68
N PRO A 181 7.92 -5.94 25.54
CA PRO A 181 7.12 -5.43 26.66
C PRO A 181 7.97 -4.66 27.65
N MET A 182 7.37 -3.64 28.24
CA MET A 182 7.93 -2.83 29.31
C MET A 182 7.02 -2.84 30.53
N GLU A 183 7.55 -2.43 31.67
CA GLU A 183 6.74 -2.21 32.87
C GLU A 183 5.61 -1.19 32.62
N GLY A 184 4.47 -1.40 33.28
CA GLY A 184 3.31 -0.50 33.14
C GLY A 184 2.48 -0.69 31.86
N GLY A 185 2.61 -1.84 31.15
CA GLY A 185 1.76 -2.18 30.01
C GLY A 185 2.10 -1.44 28.72
N SER A 186 3.22 -0.74 28.68
CA SER A 186 3.80 -0.16 27.45
C SER A 186 4.74 -1.16 26.77
N ALA A 187 5.16 -0.86 25.55
CA ALA A 187 6.12 -1.66 24.80
C ALA A 187 6.93 -0.81 23.84
N PHE A 188 8.09 -1.32 23.46
CA PHE A 188 8.73 -0.93 22.22
C PHE A 188 8.35 -1.90 21.11
N ILE A 189 8.23 -1.38 19.88
CA ILE A 189 7.93 -2.16 18.69
C ILE A 189 9.07 -1.95 17.70
N HIS A 190 9.79 -3.01 17.40
CA HIS A 190 10.88 -3.02 16.42
C HIS A 190 10.34 -3.53 15.10
N ILE A 191 10.74 -2.89 13.98
CA ILE A 191 10.33 -3.30 12.65
C ILE A 191 11.58 -3.46 11.77
N PRO A 192 12.19 -4.64 11.73
CA PRO A 192 13.33 -4.90 10.86
C PRO A 192 12.92 -4.76 9.39
N LEU A 193 13.44 -3.75 8.70
CA LEU A 193 13.22 -3.53 7.27
C LEU A 193 14.38 -4.06 6.44
N SER A 194 15.60 -3.95 6.99
CA SER A 194 16.84 -4.51 6.43
C SER A 194 17.91 -4.53 7.51
N ALA A 195 19.08 -5.11 7.22
CA ALA A 195 20.20 -5.19 8.17
C ALA A 195 20.59 -3.81 8.78
N ASN A 196 20.47 -2.74 8.00
CA ASN A 196 20.84 -1.37 8.41
C ASN A 196 19.65 -0.47 8.73
N ARG A 197 18.41 -1.00 8.74
CA ARG A 197 17.17 -0.27 8.95
C ARG A 197 16.29 -1.07 9.89
N GLN A 198 16.36 -0.75 11.18
CA GLN A 198 15.62 -1.42 12.25
C GLN A 198 14.93 -0.39 13.15
N PRO A 199 13.93 0.36 12.61
CA PRO A 199 13.26 1.39 13.37
C PRO A 199 12.56 0.82 14.61
N LYS A 200 12.59 1.63 15.67
CA LYS A 200 12.01 1.31 16.98
C LYS A 200 10.96 2.37 17.35
N PHE A 201 9.78 1.95 17.71
CA PHE A 201 8.68 2.82 18.07
C PHE A 201 8.18 2.50 19.48
N PHE A 202 7.89 3.55 20.24
CA PHE A 202 7.15 3.40 21.49
C PHE A 202 5.66 3.16 21.20
N SER A 203 5.00 2.32 22.00
CA SER A 203 3.60 1.90 21.78
C SER A 203 2.60 3.05 21.64
N ALA A 204 2.86 4.23 22.23
CA ALA A 204 2.06 5.43 22.03
C ALA A 204 2.05 5.97 20.57
N LYS A 205 2.91 5.44 19.69
CA LYS A 205 2.95 5.77 18.26
C LYS A 205 2.01 4.90 17.41
N ILE A 206 1.41 3.85 17.98
CA ILE A 206 0.38 3.04 17.30
C ILE A 206 -0.78 3.96 16.88
N GLY A 207 -1.26 3.78 15.66
CA GLY A 207 -2.30 4.60 15.02
C GLY A 207 -1.83 5.93 14.46
N SER A 208 -0.77 6.53 14.99
CA SER A 208 -0.24 7.82 14.51
C SER A 208 0.98 7.71 13.61
N THR A 209 1.84 6.71 13.85
CA THR A 209 3.09 6.47 13.11
C THR A 209 3.21 5.03 12.65
N LEU A 210 2.53 4.10 13.32
CA LEU A 210 2.52 2.66 13.04
C LEU A 210 1.08 2.17 12.95
N ALA A 211 0.78 1.29 12.00
CA ALA A 211 -0.52 0.62 11.86
C ALA A 211 -0.35 -0.82 11.39
N LEU A 212 -1.39 -1.65 11.57
CA LEU A 212 -1.47 -2.96 10.94
C LEU A 212 -1.50 -2.82 9.41
N ALA A 213 -0.94 -3.81 8.72
CA ALA A 213 -0.77 -3.80 7.26
C ALA A 213 -1.15 -5.10 6.56
N TYR A 214 -2.05 -5.89 7.11
CA TYR A 214 -2.67 -7.03 6.41
C TYR A 214 -3.53 -6.53 5.25
N ALA A 215 -4.22 -5.40 5.45
CA ALA A 215 -4.96 -4.69 4.42
C ALA A 215 -4.51 -3.23 4.34
N LEU A 216 -4.49 -2.67 3.12
CA LEU A 216 -4.09 -1.29 2.83
C LEU A 216 -5.12 -0.60 1.93
N THR A 217 -5.13 0.72 1.94
CA THR A 217 -5.87 1.45 0.91
C THR A 217 -5.12 1.41 -0.43
N VAL A 218 -5.85 1.51 -1.54
CA VAL A 218 -5.26 1.62 -2.89
C VAL A 218 -4.16 2.69 -2.95
N HIS A 219 -4.40 3.87 -2.35
CA HIS A 219 -3.39 4.94 -2.28
C HIS A 219 -2.12 4.55 -1.51
N LYS A 220 -2.26 3.74 -0.46
CA LYS A 220 -1.11 3.30 0.35
C LYS A 220 -0.31 2.18 -0.32
N SER A 221 -0.94 1.40 -1.18
CA SER A 221 -0.26 0.35 -1.95
C SER A 221 0.47 0.88 -3.18
N GLN A 222 0.16 2.11 -3.60
CA GLN A 222 0.78 2.73 -4.78
C GLN A 222 2.31 2.83 -4.60
N GLY A 223 3.04 2.37 -5.62
CA GLY A 223 4.51 2.32 -5.60
C GLY A 223 5.10 1.08 -4.94
N SER A 224 4.27 0.25 -4.32
CA SER A 224 4.68 -1.05 -3.77
C SER A 224 4.48 -2.18 -4.79
N GLN A 225 5.06 -3.34 -4.50
CA GLN A 225 4.92 -4.56 -5.30
C GLN A 225 4.66 -5.74 -4.37
N TYR A 226 3.73 -6.61 -4.76
CA TYR A 226 3.31 -7.78 -3.99
C TYR A 226 3.24 -8.98 -4.94
N ASP A 227 3.36 -10.19 -4.39
CA ASP A 227 3.29 -11.42 -5.19
C ASP A 227 1.84 -11.82 -5.44
N THR A 228 0.95 -11.51 -4.48
CA THR A 228 -0.50 -11.78 -4.54
C THR A 228 -1.28 -10.66 -3.84
#